data_f8e414745e71f5a441a90ad9ff4de575
#
_entry.id   f8e414745e71f5a441a90ad9ff4de575
#
_cell.length_a   1.000
_cell.length_b   1.000
_cell.length_c   1.000
_cell.angle_alpha   90.00
_cell.angle_beta   90.00
_cell.angle_gamma   90.00
#
_symmetry.space_group_name_H-M   'P 1'
#
loop_
_entity.id
_entity.type
_entity.pdbx_description
1 polymer ?
#
loop_
_entity_poly.entity_id
_entity_poly.type
_entity_poly.pdbx_seq_one_letter_code
_entity_poly.pdbx_strand_id
1 'polypeptide(L)'
;MKKLLLITLFFSATSIYAKKSIATVKDSDELSLNVKKLNQAYVENDFTLWNQLFADDAEVTINNSIMDKKAVIAGFKGHHSIYNNIQIPSITAQTKYFKDGSIWTNEWFTWMGTGNKTGVRYSNTGNFNFKWKDGKIVQLVCFFDTAGLNMELAAQ
;
A
#
# COMPACT_ATOMS: atom_id res chain seq x y z
N MET A 1 -4.40 60.41 -46.27
CA MET A 1 -3.45 59.24 -46.17
C MET A 1 -3.84 58.43 -44.97
N LYS A 2 -4.60 57.29 -45.18
CA LYS A 2 -5.03 56.37 -44.08
C LYS A 2 -3.95 55.31 -43.89
N LYS A 3 -3.31 55.28 -42.72
CA LYS A 3 -2.37 54.20 -42.36
C LYS A 3 -3.16 52.99 -41.95
N LEU A 4 -3.06 51.91 -42.72
CA LEU A 4 -3.63 50.62 -42.40
C LEU A 4 -2.68 49.92 -41.41
N LEU A 5 -3.14 49.72 -40.17
CA LEU A 5 -2.41 48.96 -39.11
C LEU A 5 -2.69 47.48 -39.28
N LEU A 6 -1.72 46.72 -39.76
CA LEU A 6 -1.79 45.25 -39.91
C LEU A 6 -1.46 44.62 -38.54
N ILE A 7 -2.49 44.15 -37.82
CA ILE A 7 -2.30 43.40 -36.59
C ILE A 7 -2.10 41.93 -36.98
N THR A 8 -0.85 41.46 -36.93
CA THR A 8 -0.52 40.05 -37.10
C THR A 8 -0.78 39.33 -35.78
N LEU A 9 -1.87 38.56 -35.69
CA LEU A 9 -2.14 37.66 -34.57
C LEU A 9 -1.20 36.45 -34.67
N PHE A 10 -0.20 36.41 -33.80
CA PHE A 10 0.62 35.21 -33.60
C PHE A 10 -0.19 34.21 -32.80
N PHE A 11 -0.81 33.21 -33.45
CA PHE A 11 -1.31 32.00 -32.79
C PHE A 11 -0.10 31.13 -32.44
N SER A 12 0.38 31.23 -31.20
CA SER A 12 1.30 30.26 -30.66
C SER A 12 0.48 28.97 -30.34
N ALA A 13 0.49 28.00 -31.26
CA ALA A 13 -0.01 26.67 -31.00
C ALA A 13 0.92 25.99 -29.99
N THR A 14 0.59 26.10 -28.69
CA THR A 14 1.21 25.28 -27.67
C THR A 14 0.72 23.86 -27.87
N SER A 15 1.54 23.03 -28.52
CA SER A 15 1.33 21.58 -28.59
C SER A 15 1.43 21.02 -27.18
N ILE A 16 0.29 20.76 -26.54
CA ILE A 16 0.22 20.01 -25.28
C ILE A 16 0.56 18.58 -25.64
N TYR A 17 1.82 18.20 -25.50
CA TYR A 17 2.21 16.80 -25.54
C TYR A 17 1.64 16.11 -24.30
N ALA A 18 0.47 15.52 -24.42
CA ALA A 18 -0.07 14.62 -23.40
C ALA A 18 0.92 13.45 -23.25
N LYS A 19 1.69 13.45 -22.15
CA LYS A 19 2.61 12.36 -21.82
C LYS A 19 1.81 11.07 -21.72
N LYS A 20 2.03 10.13 -22.67
CA LYS A 20 1.29 8.86 -22.72
C LYS A 20 1.48 8.13 -21.40
N SER A 21 0.41 7.99 -20.61
CA SER A 21 0.46 7.28 -19.33
C SER A 21 1.02 5.86 -19.51
N ILE A 22 1.90 5.43 -18.60
CA ILE A 22 2.47 4.08 -18.58
C ILE A 22 1.56 3.07 -17.88
N ALA A 23 0.57 3.55 -17.11
CA ALA A 23 -0.39 2.73 -16.38
C ALA A 23 -1.77 3.40 -16.32
N THR A 24 -2.81 2.58 -16.19
CA THR A 24 -4.14 3.01 -15.74
C THR A 24 -4.21 2.84 -14.23
N VAL A 25 -4.70 3.86 -13.50
CA VAL A 25 -4.82 3.85 -12.05
C VAL A 25 -6.29 3.78 -11.66
N LYS A 26 -6.64 2.91 -10.70
CA LYS A 26 -7.97 2.77 -10.10
C LYS A 26 -7.85 2.69 -8.59
N ASP A 27 -8.85 3.21 -7.85
CA ASP A 27 -8.89 3.24 -6.37
C ASP A 27 -10.14 2.58 -5.78
N SER A 28 -11.05 2.15 -6.64
CA SER A 28 -12.33 1.54 -6.31
C SER A 28 -12.60 0.24 -7.08
N ASP A 29 -11.58 -0.34 -7.69
CA ASP A 29 -11.63 -1.65 -8.32
C ASP A 29 -11.54 -2.78 -7.28
N GLU A 30 -11.79 -4.00 -7.71
CA GLU A 30 -11.80 -5.18 -6.85
C GLU A 30 -10.47 -5.34 -6.08
N LEU A 31 -9.33 -5.10 -6.72
CA LEU A 31 -8.02 -5.32 -6.10
C LEU A 31 -7.71 -4.28 -5.02
N SER A 32 -8.00 -3.00 -5.27
CA SER A 32 -7.86 -1.94 -4.25
C SER A 32 -8.83 -2.14 -3.09
N LEU A 33 -10.06 -2.61 -3.35
CA LEU A 33 -11.02 -2.96 -2.31
C LEU A 33 -10.56 -4.18 -1.50
N ASN A 34 -9.99 -5.19 -2.14
CA ASN A 34 -9.44 -6.37 -1.45
C ASN A 34 -8.29 -6.00 -0.51
N VAL A 35 -7.40 -5.09 -0.92
CA VAL A 35 -6.33 -4.58 -0.03
C VAL A 35 -6.92 -3.88 1.20
N LYS A 36 -7.95 -3.05 1.05
CA LYS A 36 -8.64 -2.42 2.19
C LYS A 36 -9.28 -3.47 3.13
N LYS A 37 -9.86 -4.54 2.57
CA LYS A 37 -10.40 -5.65 3.36
C LYS A 37 -9.32 -6.44 4.09
N LEU A 38 -8.12 -6.62 3.51
CA LEU A 38 -6.98 -7.24 4.19
C LEU A 38 -6.58 -6.47 5.45
N ASN A 39 -6.59 -5.13 5.39
CA ASN A 39 -6.31 -4.30 6.57
C ASN A 39 -7.40 -4.42 7.64
N GLN A 40 -8.67 -4.44 7.25
CA GLN A 40 -9.77 -4.65 8.19
C GLN A 40 -9.65 -6.03 8.87
N ALA A 41 -9.40 -7.08 8.09
CA ALA A 41 -9.21 -8.44 8.60
C ALA A 41 -8.00 -8.52 9.56
N TYR A 42 -6.89 -7.82 9.25
CA TYR A 42 -5.75 -7.69 10.16
C TYR A 42 -6.17 -7.04 11.49
N VAL A 43 -6.91 -5.92 11.48
CA VAL A 43 -7.39 -5.26 12.71
C VAL A 43 -8.26 -6.21 13.55
N GLU A 44 -9.06 -7.05 12.89
CA GLU A 44 -9.94 -8.06 13.51
C GLU A 44 -9.19 -9.34 13.91
N ASN A 45 -7.86 -9.43 13.68
CA ASN A 45 -7.05 -10.64 13.88
C ASN A 45 -7.56 -11.86 13.07
N ASP A 46 -8.21 -11.62 11.94
CA ASP A 46 -8.67 -12.65 11.00
C ASP A 46 -7.78 -12.69 9.75
N PHE A 47 -7.06 -13.77 9.57
CA PHE A 47 -6.16 -13.97 8.43
C PHE A 47 -6.71 -14.91 7.35
N THR A 48 -8.01 -15.20 7.39
CA THR A 48 -8.66 -16.06 6.40
C THR A 48 -8.52 -15.50 4.99
N LEU A 49 -8.82 -14.20 4.82
CA LEU A 49 -8.69 -13.51 3.53
C LEU A 49 -7.23 -13.42 3.06
N TRP A 50 -6.26 -13.22 3.98
CA TRP A 50 -4.83 -13.26 3.68
C TRP A 50 -4.42 -14.62 3.09
N ASN A 51 -4.84 -15.71 3.72
CA ASN A 51 -4.58 -17.06 3.21
C ASN A 51 -5.21 -17.30 1.84
N GLN A 52 -6.39 -16.74 1.59
CA GLN A 52 -7.10 -16.89 0.31
C GLN A 52 -6.46 -16.10 -0.82
N LEU A 53 -6.06 -14.85 -0.58
CA LEU A 53 -5.57 -13.94 -1.63
C LEU A 53 -4.09 -14.13 -1.94
N PHE A 54 -3.26 -14.53 -0.97
CA PHE A 54 -1.84 -14.79 -1.23
C PHE A 54 -1.66 -16.13 -1.94
N ALA A 55 -0.82 -16.15 -3.00
CA ALA A 55 -0.31 -17.39 -3.57
C ALA A 55 0.54 -18.14 -2.53
N ASP A 56 0.64 -19.46 -2.64
CA ASP A 56 1.38 -20.26 -1.64
C ASP A 56 2.89 -20.00 -1.70
N ASP A 57 3.38 -19.66 -2.88
CA ASP A 57 4.77 -19.28 -3.19
C ASP A 57 5.00 -17.77 -3.20
N ALA A 58 4.10 -16.97 -2.64
CA ALA A 58 4.23 -15.52 -2.59
C ALA A 58 5.51 -15.09 -1.84
N GLU A 59 6.28 -14.23 -2.50
CA GLU A 59 7.46 -13.59 -1.90
C GLU A 59 7.04 -12.33 -1.14
N VAL A 60 7.49 -12.21 0.11
CA VAL A 60 7.24 -11.04 0.92
C VAL A 60 8.55 -10.41 1.35
N THR A 61 8.70 -9.10 1.09
CA THR A 61 9.82 -8.30 1.58
C THR A 61 9.30 -7.28 2.59
N ILE A 62 9.77 -7.36 3.84
CA ILE A 62 9.50 -6.37 4.89
C ILE A 62 10.78 -5.59 5.16
N ASN A 63 10.79 -4.30 4.82
CA ASN A 63 11.99 -3.46 4.81
C ASN A 63 13.09 -4.15 3.98
N ASN A 64 14.08 -4.80 4.62
CA ASN A 64 15.17 -5.51 3.95
C ASN A 64 15.13 -7.04 4.17
N SER A 65 14.08 -7.57 4.77
CA SER A 65 13.97 -9.01 5.10
C SER A 65 13.02 -9.70 4.14
N ILE A 66 13.46 -10.80 3.54
CA ILE A 66 12.65 -11.66 2.68
C ILE A 66 12.06 -12.78 3.54
N MET A 67 10.78 -13.05 3.34
CA MET A 67 10.06 -14.10 4.05
C MET A 67 8.96 -14.69 3.16
N ASP A 68 8.47 -15.87 3.52
CA ASP A 68 7.36 -16.52 2.86
C ASP A 68 5.99 -16.06 3.42
N LYS A 69 4.92 -16.46 2.75
CA LYS A 69 3.53 -16.22 3.16
C LYS A 69 3.26 -16.62 4.62
N LYS A 70 3.76 -17.81 5.04
CA LYS A 70 3.52 -18.33 6.39
C LYS A 70 4.18 -17.48 7.45
N ALA A 71 5.42 -17.06 7.22
CA ALA A 71 6.17 -16.24 8.15
C ALA A 71 5.56 -14.84 8.30
N VAL A 72 5.13 -14.20 7.21
CA VAL A 72 4.51 -12.86 7.28
C VAL A 72 3.17 -12.91 8.02
N ILE A 73 2.32 -13.91 7.76
CA ILE A 73 1.04 -14.06 8.45
C ILE A 73 1.27 -14.30 9.95
N ALA A 74 2.25 -15.14 10.30
CA ALA A 74 2.61 -15.39 11.70
C ALA A 74 3.13 -14.12 12.39
N GLY A 75 3.95 -13.33 11.71
CA GLY A 75 4.44 -12.04 12.21
C GLY A 75 3.32 -11.04 12.49
N PHE A 76 2.39 -10.86 11.53
CA PHE A 76 1.26 -9.96 11.72
C PHE A 76 0.26 -10.46 12.79
N LYS A 77 0.05 -11.76 12.91
CA LYS A 77 -0.66 -12.35 14.05
C LYS A 77 0.03 -12.03 15.38
N GLY A 78 1.36 -12.12 15.41
CA GLY A 78 2.16 -11.80 16.59
C GLY A 78 1.95 -10.39 17.11
N HIS A 79 1.63 -9.40 16.24
CA HIS A 79 1.32 -8.03 16.67
C HIS A 79 0.18 -8.00 17.69
N HIS A 80 -0.85 -8.85 17.58
CA HIS A 80 -1.99 -8.89 18.51
C HIS A 80 -1.63 -9.45 19.91
N SER A 81 -0.47 -10.11 20.05
CA SER A 81 0.07 -10.47 21.38
C SER A 81 0.95 -9.37 21.97
N ILE A 82 1.49 -8.49 21.13
CA ILE A 82 2.40 -7.39 21.52
C ILE A 82 1.61 -6.10 21.78
N TYR A 83 0.54 -5.87 21.02
CA TYR A 83 -0.26 -4.65 21.07
C TYR A 83 -1.74 -4.96 21.31
N ASN A 84 -2.40 -4.07 22.02
CA ASN A 84 -3.86 -3.98 22.07
C ASN A 84 -4.36 -2.73 21.36
N ASN A 85 -5.69 -2.61 21.20
CA ASN A 85 -6.33 -1.47 20.57
C ASN A 85 -5.71 -1.09 19.22
N ILE A 86 -5.45 -2.12 18.38
CA ILE A 86 -4.91 -1.94 17.03
C ILE A 86 -5.98 -1.30 16.15
N GLN A 87 -5.58 -0.28 15.39
CA GLN A 87 -6.45 0.48 14.50
C GLN A 87 -5.70 0.88 13.23
N ILE A 88 -6.44 1.05 12.14
CA ILE A 88 -5.97 1.67 10.89
C ILE A 88 -6.92 2.83 10.56
N PRO A 89 -6.73 4.01 11.17
CA PRO A 89 -7.66 5.14 11.02
C PRO A 89 -7.62 5.79 9.63
N SER A 90 -6.59 5.55 8.86
CA SER A 90 -6.43 6.10 7.51
C SER A 90 -5.81 5.07 6.59
N ILE A 91 -6.41 4.90 5.41
CA ILE A 91 -5.90 4.03 4.35
C ILE A 91 -6.26 4.58 2.98
N THR A 92 -5.29 4.59 2.07
CA THR A 92 -5.50 4.79 0.63
C THR A 92 -4.93 3.58 -0.10
N ALA A 93 -5.68 3.04 -1.07
CA ALA A 93 -5.21 1.94 -1.91
C ALA A 93 -5.52 2.26 -3.37
N GLN A 94 -4.53 2.12 -4.25
CA GLN A 94 -4.65 2.40 -5.67
C GLN A 94 -4.01 1.28 -6.49
N THR A 95 -4.77 0.70 -7.41
CA THR A 95 -4.29 -0.32 -8.33
C THR A 95 -3.79 0.30 -9.63
N LYS A 96 -2.61 -0.07 -10.06
CA LYS A 96 -1.93 0.35 -11.28
C LYS A 96 -1.86 -0.83 -12.25
N TYR A 97 -2.51 -0.67 -13.40
CA TYR A 97 -2.49 -1.62 -14.51
C TYR A 97 -1.48 -1.13 -15.54
N PHE A 98 -0.31 -1.73 -15.56
CA PHE A 98 0.78 -1.32 -16.45
C PHE A 98 0.59 -1.89 -17.86
N LYS A 99 1.21 -1.23 -18.86
CA LYS A 99 1.14 -1.66 -20.26
C LYS A 99 1.88 -2.97 -20.56
N ASP A 100 2.83 -3.35 -19.69
CA ASP A 100 3.53 -4.63 -19.76
C ASP A 100 2.71 -5.80 -19.18
N GLY A 101 1.46 -5.51 -18.74
CA GLY A 101 0.57 -6.49 -18.14
C GLY A 101 0.76 -6.68 -16.63
N SER A 102 1.76 -6.06 -16.02
CA SER A 102 1.93 -6.13 -14.56
C SER A 102 0.85 -5.32 -13.84
N ILE A 103 0.38 -5.85 -12.69
CA ILE A 103 -0.67 -5.24 -11.88
C ILE A 103 -0.14 -5.10 -10.46
N TRP A 104 -0.22 -3.88 -9.94
CA TRP A 104 0.23 -3.57 -8.60
C TRP A 104 -0.79 -2.72 -7.86
N THR A 105 -1.14 -3.09 -6.62
CA THR A 105 -1.86 -2.21 -5.70
C THR A 105 -0.88 -1.64 -4.69
N ASN A 106 -0.81 -0.31 -4.67
CA ASN A 106 -0.03 0.44 -3.68
C ASN A 106 -0.97 0.97 -2.62
N GLU A 107 -0.63 0.77 -1.35
CA GLU A 107 -1.36 1.37 -0.24
C GLU A 107 -0.44 2.22 0.63
N TRP A 108 -1.05 3.26 1.21
CA TRP A 108 -0.53 4.02 2.33
C TRP A 108 -1.54 3.98 3.45
N PHE A 109 -1.09 3.73 4.66
CA PHE A 109 -1.96 3.67 5.82
C PHE A 109 -1.29 4.24 7.06
N THR A 110 -2.09 4.65 8.03
CA THR A 110 -1.64 4.93 9.38
C THR A 110 -2.07 3.77 10.27
N TRP A 111 -1.11 3.11 10.90
CA TRP A 111 -1.33 2.08 11.91
C TRP A 111 -1.20 2.69 13.29
N MET A 112 -2.03 2.25 14.23
CA MET A 112 -1.95 2.63 15.63
C MET A 112 -2.15 1.40 16.51
N GLY A 113 -1.40 1.31 17.61
CA GLY A 113 -1.53 0.25 18.62
C GLY A 113 -1.00 0.70 19.96
N THR A 114 -1.48 0.12 21.04
CA THR A 114 -0.97 0.37 22.40
C THR A 114 -0.14 -0.84 22.83
N GLY A 115 1.11 -0.61 23.21
CA GLY A 115 2.01 -1.65 23.68
C GLY A 115 1.52 -2.31 24.95
N ASN A 116 1.50 -3.65 24.99
CA ASN A 116 1.01 -4.39 26.14
C ASN A 116 1.94 -4.31 27.35
N LYS A 117 3.24 -4.12 27.14
CA LYS A 117 4.25 -4.01 28.19
C LYS A 117 4.46 -2.56 28.62
N THR A 118 4.61 -1.64 27.67
CA THR A 118 4.95 -0.24 27.94
C THR A 118 3.74 0.64 28.22
N GLY A 119 2.54 0.26 27.75
CA GLY A 119 1.35 1.10 27.75
C GLY A 119 1.44 2.29 26.77
N VAL A 120 2.52 2.40 25.98
CA VAL A 120 2.73 3.50 25.03
C VAL A 120 1.81 3.33 23.83
N ARG A 121 1.15 4.43 23.43
CA ARG A 121 0.37 4.49 22.19
C ARG A 121 1.32 4.81 21.04
N TYR A 122 1.51 3.85 20.15
CA TYR A 122 2.31 4.01 18.94
C TYR A 122 1.44 4.43 17.78
N SER A 123 2.01 5.24 16.88
CA SER A 123 1.44 5.57 15.57
C SER A 123 2.53 5.44 14.52
N ASN A 124 2.24 4.76 13.43
CA ASN A 124 3.21 4.45 12.39
C ASN A 124 2.57 4.56 11.01
N THR A 125 3.29 5.14 10.05
CA THR A 125 2.87 5.17 8.65
C THR A 125 3.52 4.00 7.93
N GLY A 126 2.71 3.22 7.21
CA GLY A 126 3.19 2.12 6.38
C GLY A 126 2.87 2.33 4.91
N ASN A 127 3.71 1.75 4.07
CA ASN A 127 3.50 1.65 2.63
C ASN A 127 3.66 0.20 2.19
N PHE A 128 2.62 -0.38 1.63
CA PHE A 128 2.63 -1.74 1.11
C PHE A 128 2.33 -1.76 -0.38
N ASN A 129 3.01 -2.64 -1.10
CA ASN A 129 2.90 -2.80 -2.54
C ASN A 129 2.62 -4.27 -2.86
N PHE A 130 1.43 -4.55 -3.36
CA PHE A 130 0.96 -5.89 -3.70
C PHE A 130 1.02 -6.11 -5.20
N LYS A 131 1.78 -7.10 -5.64
CA LYS A 131 1.80 -7.56 -7.03
C LYS A 131 0.79 -8.67 -7.23
N TRP A 132 -0.03 -8.53 -8.26
CA TRP A 132 -1.09 -9.47 -8.58
C TRP A 132 -0.78 -10.29 -9.82
N LYS A 133 -1.16 -11.56 -9.79
CA LYS A 133 -1.20 -12.45 -10.93
C LYS A 133 -2.35 -13.44 -10.75
N ASP A 134 -3.20 -13.57 -11.75
CA ASP A 134 -4.35 -14.51 -11.77
C ASP A 134 -5.24 -14.40 -10.51
N GLY A 135 -5.49 -13.17 -10.05
CA GLY A 135 -6.30 -12.87 -8.86
C GLY A 135 -5.63 -13.17 -7.52
N LYS A 136 -4.35 -13.56 -7.51
CA LYS A 136 -3.56 -13.82 -6.30
C LYS A 136 -2.45 -12.80 -6.12
N ILE A 137 -2.10 -12.52 -4.86
CA ILE A 137 -0.91 -11.74 -4.50
C ILE A 137 0.29 -12.68 -4.59
N VAL A 138 1.19 -12.39 -5.54
CA VAL A 138 2.41 -13.17 -5.77
C VAL A 138 3.65 -12.51 -5.16
N GLN A 139 3.56 -11.22 -4.85
CA GLN A 139 4.62 -10.48 -4.17
C GLN A 139 4.02 -9.39 -3.30
N LEU A 140 4.60 -9.18 -2.12
CA LEU A 140 4.31 -8.07 -1.23
C LEU A 140 5.61 -7.40 -0.82
N VAL A 141 5.68 -6.09 -0.98
CA VAL A 141 6.81 -5.27 -0.49
C VAL A 141 6.27 -4.27 0.53
N CYS A 142 6.76 -4.36 1.77
CA CYS A 142 6.32 -3.56 2.90
C CYS A 142 7.42 -2.64 3.40
N PHE A 143 7.06 -1.39 3.66
CA PHE A 143 7.91 -0.43 4.34
C PHE A 143 7.18 0.19 5.52
N PHE A 144 7.73 0.04 6.71
CA PHE A 144 7.25 0.71 7.94
C PHE A 144 8.37 0.78 8.97
N ASP A 145 8.24 1.74 9.90
CA ASP A 145 9.18 1.89 10.99
C ASP A 145 8.97 0.78 12.03
N THR A 146 10.04 0.10 12.41
CA THR A 146 10.04 -0.96 13.43
C THR A 146 10.55 -0.50 14.80
N ALA A 147 10.87 0.79 14.98
CA ALA A 147 11.42 1.30 16.24
C ALA A 147 10.47 1.04 17.43
N GLY A 148 9.17 1.35 17.26
CA GLY A 148 8.16 1.08 18.29
C GLY A 148 8.01 -0.40 18.62
N LEU A 149 8.07 -1.28 17.62
CA LEU A 149 8.05 -2.73 17.82
C LEU A 149 9.27 -3.20 18.62
N ASN A 150 10.47 -2.72 18.26
CA ASN A 150 11.70 -3.08 18.97
C ASN A 150 11.69 -2.60 20.42
N MET A 151 11.18 -1.39 20.67
CA MET A 151 11.02 -0.86 22.05
C MET A 151 10.07 -1.73 22.86
N GLU A 152 8.93 -2.13 22.30
CA GLU A 152 7.96 -2.97 23.02
C GLU A 152 8.50 -4.38 23.27
N LEU A 153 9.22 -4.97 22.32
CA LEU A 153 9.87 -6.28 22.49
C LEU A 153 10.99 -6.25 23.54
N ALA A 154 11.74 -5.14 23.64
CA ALA A 154 12.83 -4.95 24.60
C ALA A 154 12.35 -4.60 26.02
N ALA A 155 11.11 -4.14 26.19
CA ALA A 155 10.54 -3.81 27.50
C ALA A 155 10.45 -5.08 28.38
N GLN A 156 10.85 -4.95 29.65
CA GLN A 156 10.86 -6.04 30.65
C GLN A 156 9.50 -6.16 31.36
#